data_1a3e70a8932d28c274ed5d18e5f0bcf8
#
_entry.id   1a3e70a8932d28c274ed5d18e5f0bcf8
#
_cell.length_a   1.000
_cell.length_b   1.000
_cell.length_c   1.000
_cell.angle_alpha   90.00
_cell.angle_beta   90.00
_cell.angle_gamma   90.00
#
_symmetry.space_group_name_H-M   'P 1'
#
loop_
_entity.id
_entity.type
_entity.pdbx_description
1 polymer ?
#
loop_
_entity_poly.entity_id
_entity_poly.type
_entity_poly.pdbx_seq_one_letter_code
_entity_poly.pdbx_strand_id
1 'polypeptide(L)'
;MNTAFVLMAQYNSRAIISLEQVCTDYFTHLTPDMFQRKVLAGQIKLPITRLEPSQKSARGIHIADLAIYLDHQREAARKEFDQINKPLRTS
;
A
#
# COMPACT_ATOMS: atom_id res chain seq x y z
N MET A 1 4.56 15.18 7.99
CA MET A 1 3.51 15.27 6.96
C MET A 1 2.70 13.99 7.00
N ASN A 2 1.38 14.12 6.95
CA ASN A 2 0.48 12.98 7.03
C ASN A 2 0.36 12.30 5.65
N THR A 3 0.69 11.02 5.58
CA THR A 3 0.65 10.27 4.32
C THR A 3 -0.76 10.25 3.72
N ALA A 4 -1.79 10.16 4.55
CA ALA A 4 -3.17 10.19 4.06
C ALA A 4 -3.50 11.50 3.36
N PHE A 5 -3.04 12.63 3.86
CA PHE A 5 -3.25 13.92 3.19
C PHE A 5 -2.58 13.98 1.83
N VAL A 6 -1.37 13.44 1.73
CA VAL A 6 -0.66 13.38 0.45
C VAL A 6 -1.45 12.55 -0.56
N LEU A 7 -1.97 11.40 -0.11
CA LEU A 7 -2.76 10.53 -0.97
C LEU A 7 -4.08 11.19 -1.37
N MET A 8 -4.72 11.89 -0.44
CA MET A 8 -5.95 12.61 -0.76
C MET A 8 -5.72 13.63 -1.87
N ALA A 9 -4.61 14.35 -1.82
CA ALA A 9 -4.25 15.29 -2.86
C ALA A 9 -3.96 14.58 -4.18
N GLN A 10 -3.26 13.45 -4.13
CA GLN A 10 -2.89 12.67 -5.32
C GLN A 10 -4.13 12.12 -6.03
N TYR A 11 -5.14 11.71 -5.26
CA TYR A 11 -6.32 11.03 -5.80
C TYR A 11 -7.58 11.89 -5.75
N ASN A 12 -7.45 13.19 -5.71
CA ASN A 12 -8.58 14.13 -5.75
C ASN A 12 -9.61 13.84 -4.66
N SER A 13 -9.14 13.54 -3.46
CA SER A 13 -9.97 13.27 -2.28
C SER A 13 -10.88 12.05 -2.42
N ARG A 14 -10.53 11.11 -3.28
CA ARG A 14 -11.27 9.84 -3.36
C ARG A 14 -10.94 8.99 -2.14
N ALA A 15 -11.97 8.39 -1.56
CA ALA A 15 -11.78 7.51 -0.41
C ALA A 15 -11.25 6.14 -0.83
N ILE A 16 -11.69 5.64 -1.98
CA ILE A 16 -11.33 4.30 -2.46
C ILE A 16 -10.74 4.41 -3.86
N ILE A 17 -9.58 3.79 -4.05
CA ILE A 17 -8.84 3.80 -5.29
C ILE A 17 -8.96 2.42 -5.93
N SER A 18 -9.21 2.35 -7.23
CA SER A 18 -9.34 1.07 -7.91
C SER A 18 -8.05 0.26 -7.83
N LEU A 19 -8.17 -1.07 -7.89
CA LEU A 19 -6.99 -1.94 -7.90
C LEU A 19 -6.08 -1.62 -9.07
N GLU A 20 -6.66 -1.30 -10.22
CA GLU A 20 -5.89 -0.95 -11.41
C GLU A 20 -5.03 0.29 -11.17
N GLN A 21 -5.63 1.32 -10.57
CA GLN A 21 -4.91 2.56 -10.30
C GLN A 21 -3.81 2.37 -9.27
N VAL A 22 -4.09 1.60 -8.22
CA VAL A 22 -3.08 1.30 -7.19
C VAL A 22 -1.91 0.54 -7.81
N CYS A 23 -2.19 -0.44 -8.66
CA CYS A 23 -1.12 -1.18 -9.33
C CYS A 23 -0.30 -0.28 -10.26
N THR A 24 -0.96 0.59 -11.00
CA THR A 24 -0.27 1.52 -11.89
C THR A 24 0.67 2.45 -11.12
N ASP A 25 0.24 2.89 -9.95
CA ASP A 25 0.99 3.89 -9.18
C ASP A 25 2.04 3.29 -8.27
N TYR A 26 1.78 2.13 -7.68
CA TYR A 26 2.64 1.57 -6.62
C TYR A 26 3.12 0.15 -6.86
N PHE A 27 2.47 -0.60 -7.74
CA PHE A 27 2.83 -2.00 -8.00
C PHE A 27 2.91 -2.23 -9.51
N THR A 28 3.77 -1.47 -10.16
CA THR A 28 3.87 -1.46 -11.62
C THR A 28 4.24 -2.81 -12.22
N HIS A 29 4.80 -3.70 -11.43
CA HIS A 29 5.19 -5.04 -11.85
C HIS A 29 4.05 -6.06 -11.71
N LEU A 30 2.89 -5.64 -11.19
CA LEU A 30 1.76 -6.54 -10.94
C LEU A 30 0.54 -6.13 -11.75
N THR A 31 -0.18 -7.13 -12.25
CA THR A 31 -1.54 -6.90 -12.76
C THR A 31 -2.49 -6.87 -11.56
N PRO A 32 -3.71 -6.30 -11.71
CA PRO A 32 -4.68 -6.34 -10.62
C PRO A 32 -4.97 -7.75 -10.10
N ASP A 33 -5.04 -8.74 -11.00
CA ASP A 33 -5.26 -10.14 -10.59
C ASP A 33 -4.11 -10.67 -9.77
N MET A 34 -2.88 -10.43 -10.18
CA MET A 34 -1.70 -10.85 -9.43
C MET A 34 -1.63 -10.15 -8.09
N PHE A 35 -1.94 -8.85 -8.06
CA PHE A 35 -1.99 -8.08 -6.83
C PHE A 35 -2.99 -8.71 -5.85
N GLN A 36 -4.19 -9.00 -6.32
CA GLN A 36 -5.23 -9.59 -5.47
C GLN A 36 -4.79 -10.95 -4.92
N ARG A 37 -4.16 -11.79 -5.74
CA ARG A 37 -3.65 -13.08 -5.29
C ARG A 37 -2.61 -12.92 -4.19
N LYS A 38 -1.72 -11.96 -4.33
CA LYS A 38 -0.69 -11.71 -3.30
C LYS A 38 -1.30 -11.20 -1.99
N VAL A 39 -2.33 -10.38 -2.10
CA VAL A 39 -3.06 -9.94 -0.91
C VAL A 39 -3.72 -11.12 -0.20
N LEU A 40 -4.40 -11.98 -0.96
CA LEU A 40 -5.07 -13.15 -0.40
C LEU A 40 -4.08 -14.16 0.18
N ALA A 41 -2.89 -14.22 -0.37
CA ALA A 41 -1.83 -15.10 0.14
C ALA A 41 -1.09 -14.50 1.34
N GLY A 42 -1.45 -13.29 1.77
CA GLY A 42 -0.81 -12.63 2.89
C GLY A 42 0.55 -12.01 2.58
N GLN A 43 0.92 -11.96 1.31
CA GLN A 43 2.21 -11.41 0.90
C GLN A 43 2.19 -9.88 0.84
N ILE A 44 1.03 -9.32 0.54
CA ILE A 44 0.83 -7.86 0.56
C ILE A 44 -0.20 -7.56 1.65
N LYS A 45 0.21 -6.79 2.63
CA LYS A 45 -0.62 -6.51 3.80
C LYS A 45 -1.46 -5.26 3.59
N LEU A 46 -2.35 -5.34 2.62
CA LEU A 46 -3.16 -4.22 2.17
C LEU A 46 -4.59 -4.73 1.95
N PRO A 47 -5.54 -4.37 2.83
CA PRO A 47 -6.91 -4.87 2.69
C PRO A 47 -7.57 -4.39 1.42
N ILE A 48 -8.32 -5.27 0.79
CA ILE A 48 -9.11 -4.92 -0.39
C ILE A 48 -10.53 -4.62 0.08
N THR A 49 -10.99 -3.40 -0.19
CA THR A 49 -12.33 -2.97 0.17
C THR A 49 -13.29 -3.30 -0.95
N ARG A 50 -14.40 -3.95 -0.61
CA ARG A 50 -15.51 -4.20 -1.51
C ARG A 50 -16.67 -3.33 -1.11
N LEU A 51 -17.31 -2.69 -2.09
CA LEU A 51 -18.43 -1.81 -1.79
C LEU A 51 -19.71 -2.59 -1.46
N GLU A 52 -19.78 -3.85 -1.92
CA GLU A 52 -20.84 -4.77 -1.54
C GLU A 52 -20.31 -6.20 -1.68
N PRO A 53 -20.98 -7.20 -1.07
CA PRO A 53 -20.47 -8.58 -1.07
C PRO A 53 -20.65 -9.34 -2.40
N SER A 54 -20.97 -8.66 -3.49
CA SER A 54 -21.09 -9.28 -4.81
C SER A 54 -19.73 -9.38 -5.48
N GLN A 55 -19.51 -10.46 -6.24
CA GLN A 55 -18.30 -10.61 -7.03
C GLN A 55 -18.19 -9.54 -8.13
N LYS A 56 -19.31 -8.95 -8.51
CA LYS A 56 -19.33 -7.90 -9.52
C LYS A 56 -19.18 -6.50 -8.94
N SER A 57 -19.11 -6.38 -7.61
CA SER A 57 -18.98 -5.07 -7.01
C SER A 57 -17.60 -4.49 -7.26
N ALA A 58 -17.50 -3.17 -7.23
CA ALA A 58 -16.23 -2.49 -7.35
C ALA A 58 -15.34 -2.85 -6.17
N ARG A 59 -14.07 -3.10 -6.47
CA ARG A 59 -13.05 -3.40 -5.46
C ARG A 59 -11.99 -2.32 -5.52
N GLY A 60 -11.45 -1.99 -4.38
CA GLY A 60 -10.41 -0.99 -4.33
C GLY A 60 -9.69 -1.00 -3.01
N ILE A 61 -8.81 -0.03 -2.87
CA ILE A 61 -8.03 0.15 -1.65
C ILE A 61 -8.45 1.48 -1.04
N HIS A 62 -8.83 1.44 0.23
CA HIS A 62 -9.15 2.66 0.96
C HIS A 62 -7.87 3.46 1.19
N ILE A 63 -7.95 4.78 1.02
CA ILE A 63 -6.80 5.67 1.19
C ILE A 63 -6.16 5.50 2.56
N ALA A 64 -6.96 5.33 3.62
CA ALA A 64 -6.42 5.14 4.96
C ALA A 64 -5.57 3.88 5.06
N ASP A 65 -6.01 2.80 4.42
CA ASP A 65 -5.26 1.54 4.41
C ASP A 65 -3.98 1.65 3.59
N LEU A 66 -4.06 2.34 2.45
CA LEU A 66 -2.88 2.59 1.63
C LEU A 66 -1.85 3.42 2.39
N ALA A 67 -2.31 4.44 3.12
CA ALA A 67 -1.42 5.26 3.94
C ALA A 67 -0.70 4.43 5.00
N ILE A 68 -1.43 3.55 5.68
CA ILE A 68 -0.85 2.66 6.69
C ILE A 68 0.18 1.74 6.05
N TYR A 69 -0.14 1.17 4.91
CA TYR A 69 0.78 0.29 4.20
C TYR A 69 2.07 1.01 3.80
N LEU A 70 1.94 2.20 3.22
CA LEU A 70 3.12 2.98 2.81
C LEU A 70 3.96 3.39 4.01
N ASP A 71 3.33 3.74 5.13
CA ASP A 71 4.04 4.07 6.35
C ASP A 71 4.80 2.87 6.90
N HIS A 72 4.20 1.67 6.86
CA HIS A 72 4.88 0.44 7.27
C HIS A 72 6.07 0.12 6.39
N GLN A 73 5.93 0.31 5.07
CA GLN A 73 7.03 0.06 4.15
C GLN A 73 8.17 1.05 4.37
N ARG A 74 7.84 2.30 4.66
CA ARG A 74 8.83 3.31 4.98
C ARG A 74 9.56 2.96 6.27
N GLU A 75 8.83 2.51 7.28
CA GLU A 75 9.40 2.11 8.56
C GLU A 75 10.36 0.93 8.38
N ALA A 76 9.98 -0.06 7.60
CA ALA A 76 10.85 -1.20 7.30
C ALA A 76 12.11 -0.76 6.56
N ALA A 77 11.95 0.15 5.61
CA ALA A 77 13.08 0.68 4.86
C ALA A 77 14.04 1.47 5.77
N ARG A 78 13.50 2.24 6.73
CA ARG A 78 14.31 2.98 7.68
C ARG A 78 15.11 2.04 8.58
N LYS A 79 14.49 0.99 9.06
CA LYS A 79 15.19 0.00 9.90
C LYS A 79 16.32 -0.66 9.13
N GLU A 80 16.08 -1.04 7.89
CA GLU A 80 17.08 -1.63 7.04
C GLU A 80 18.22 -0.66 6.78
N PHE A 81 17.90 0.58 6.45
CA PHE A 81 18.89 1.62 6.23
C PHE A 81 19.74 1.86 7.47
N ASP A 82 19.09 1.96 8.63
CA ASP A 82 19.81 2.20 9.88
C ASP A 82 20.76 1.05 10.23
N GLN A 83 20.37 -0.21 9.93
CA GLN A 83 21.24 -1.36 10.15
C GLN A 83 22.45 -1.33 9.23
N ILE A 84 22.26 -0.98 7.96
CA ILE A 84 23.34 -0.91 6.99
C ILE A 84 24.33 0.20 7.38
N ASN A 85 23.82 1.32 7.88
CA ASN A 85 24.63 2.50 8.19
C ASN A 85 24.96 2.61 9.68
N LYS A 86 24.71 1.56 10.45
CA LYS A 86 25.02 1.57 11.86
C LYS A 86 26.52 1.63 12.05
N PRO A 87 27.02 2.60 12.83
CA PRO A 87 28.46 2.68 13.07
C PRO A 87 28.95 1.43 13.78
N LEU A 88 30.14 0.97 13.37
CA LEU A 88 30.81 -0.12 14.07
C LEU A 88 31.01 0.25 15.52
N ARG A 89 30.41 -0.51 16.41
CA ARG A 89 30.63 -0.30 17.82
C ARG A 89 31.90 -0.98 18.22
N THR A 90 32.87 -0.18 18.51
CA THR A 90 34.02 -0.66 19.20
C THR A 90 33.73 -0.51 20.68
N SER A 91 33.42 -1.51 21.33
CA SER A 91 33.28 -1.41 22.79
C SER A 91 33.80 -2.64 23.39
#